data_4780eff283545bdcd85caf8eeaddcde6
#
_entry.id   4780eff283545bdcd85caf8eeaddcde6
#
_cell.length_a   1.000
_cell.length_b   1.000
_cell.length_c   1.000
_cell.angle_alpha   90.00
_cell.angle_beta   90.00
_cell.angle_gamma   90.00
#
_symmetry.space_group_name_H-M   'P 1'
#
loop_
_entity.id
_entity.type
_entity.pdbx_description
1 polymer ?
#
loop_
_entity_poly.entity_id
_entity_poly.type
_entity_poly.pdbx_seq_one_letter_code
_entity_poly.pdbx_strand_id
1 'polypeptide(L)'
;MELFEAISTKINYWVYIVIMMIGLFAMISKNNLIKKLIGMSIFQTAIILFYVSIGVKEGATIPILYHDQVHAAHGDHGEADTSHGEHGAVESHEADIHINPDDFTNPLVHVLMLTAIVVGVSTLGVGLAITQKLHREFGSIEEHEILEIIKSGK
;
A
#
# COMPACT_ATOMS: atom_id res chain seq x y z
N MET A 1 8.12 -29.43 -16.23
CA MET A 1 6.82 -28.75 -16.24
C MET A 1 6.57 -28.03 -14.91
N GLU A 2 6.76 -28.68 -13.78
CA GLU A 2 6.56 -28.09 -12.42
C GLU A 2 7.36 -26.81 -12.16
N LEU A 3 8.61 -26.74 -12.63
CA LEU A 3 9.45 -25.54 -12.43
C LEU A 3 8.92 -24.33 -13.22
N PHE A 4 8.37 -24.54 -14.40
CA PHE A 4 7.78 -23.50 -15.22
C PHE A 4 6.44 -22.99 -14.62
N GLU A 5 5.62 -23.89 -14.07
CA GLU A 5 4.40 -23.52 -13.34
C GLU A 5 4.73 -22.73 -12.06
N ALA A 6 5.71 -23.18 -11.27
CA ALA A 6 6.16 -22.47 -10.08
C ALA A 6 6.71 -21.07 -10.40
N ILE A 7 7.40 -20.90 -11.54
CA ILE A 7 7.89 -19.60 -12.00
C ILE A 7 6.72 -18.73 -12.48
N SER A 8 5.76 -19.28 -13.23
CA SER A 8 4.64 -18.50 -13.73
C SER A 8 3.71 -18.01 -12.62
N THR A 9 3.52 -18.78 -11.57
CA THR A 9 2.73 -18.39 -10.40
C THR A 9 3.37 -17.22 -9.64
N LYS A 10 4.72 -17.12 -9.68
CA LYS A 10 5.47 -16.06 -9.01
C LYS A 10 6.04 -15.00 -9.95
N ILE A 11 5.57 -14.94 -11.19
CA ILE A 11 6.07 -14.00 -12.19
C ILE A 11 5.89 -12.55 -11.75
N ASN A 12 4.82 -12.25 -11.02
CA ASN A 12 4.55 -10.91 -10.48
C ASN A 12 5.69 -10.42 -9.57
N TYR A 13 6.23 -11.28 -8.70
CA TYR A 13 7.33 -10.93 -7.82
C TYR A 13 8.60 -10.60 -8.60
N TRP A 14 8.90 -11.38 -9.65
CA TRP A 14 10.03 -11.14 -10.52
C TRP A 14 9.90 -9.82 -11.27
N VAL A 15 8.70 -9.50 -11.76
CA VAL A 15 8.44 -8.22 -12.44
C VAL A 15 8.69 -7.04 -11.50
N TYR A 16 8.23 -7.09 -10.25
CA TYR A 16 8.47 -6.00 -9.29
C TYR A 16 9.95 -5.84 -8.97
N ILE A 17 10.71 -6.94 -8.83
CA ILE A 17 12.16 -6.89 -8.61
C ILE A 17 12.86 -6.26 -9.81
N VAL A 18 12.49 -6.63 -11.03
CA VAL A 18 13.08 -6.04 -12.26
C VAL A 18 12.80 -4.54 -12.33
N ILE A 19 11.56 -4.10 -12.09
CA ILE A 19 11.18 -2.68 -12.10
C ILE A 19 11.95 -1.92 -11.00
N MET A 20 12.12 -2.52 -9.83
CA MET A 20 12.90 -1.95 -8.74
C MET A 20 14.36 -1.76 -9.13
N MET A 21 14.98 -2.74 -9.79
CA MET A 21 16.35 -2.65 -10.28
C MET A 21 16.52 -1.58 -11.38
N ILE A 22 15.53 -1.47 -12.28
CA ILE A 22 15.53 -0.42 -13.31
C ILE A 22 15.42 0.97 -12.68
N GLY A 23 14.54 1.16 -11.69
CA GLY A 23 14.41 2.42 -10.95
C GLY A 23 15.69 2.81 -10.23
N LEU A 24 16.34 1.87 -9.55
CA LEU A 24 17.61 2.06 -8.87
C LEU A 24 18.73 2.42 -9.86
N PHE A 25 18.82 1.68 -10.96
CA PHE A 25 19.78 1.96 -12.02
C PHE A 25 19.59 3.36 -12.62
N ALA A 26 18.34 3.76 -12.90
CA ALA A 26 18.05 5.09 -13.41
C ALA A 26 18.45 6.20 -12.43
N MET A 27 18.27 5.96 -11.13
CA MET A 27 18.65 6.91 -10.09
C MET A 27 20.17 7.10 -9.99
N ILE A 28 20.97 6.04 -10.15
CA ILE A 28 22.42 6.09 -10.03
C ILE A 28 23.07 6.56 -11.35
N SER A 29 22.59 6.09 -12.50
CA SER A 29 23.21 6.29 -13.81
C SER A 29 22.97 7.66 -14.43
N LYS A 30 21.97 8.41 -13.97
CA LYS A 30 21.59 9.70 -14.59
C LYS A 30 22.15 10.88 -13.82
N ASN A 31 22.81 11.80 -14.54
CA ASN A 31 23.33 13.05 -14.00
C ASN A 31 22.27 14.16 -13.93
N ASN A 32 21.20 14.03 -14.72
CA ASN A 32 20.12 15.00 -14.75
C ASN A 32 19.18 14.79 -13.56
N LEU A 33 19.00 15.82 -12.73
CA LEU A 33 18.20 15.77 -11.49
C LEU A 33 16.77 15.36 -11.72
N ILE A 34 16.12 15.80 -12.82
CA ILE A 34 14.74 15.41 -13.14
C ILE A 34 14.68 13.91 -13.48
N LYS A 35 15.61 13.41 -14.28
CA LYS A 35 15.67 11.97 -14.61
C LYS A 35 15.94 11.12 -13.36
N LYS A 36 16.74 11.62 -12.45
CA LYS A 36 17.02 10.99 -11.14
C LYS A 36 15.79 10.90 -10.27
N LEU A 37 14.96 11.98 -10.23
CA LEU A 37 13.67 11.99 -9.54
C LEU A 37 12.67 11.00 -10.15
N ILE A 38 12.63 10.88 -11.47
CA ILE A 38 11.79 9.88 -12.15
C ILE A 38 12.25 8.47 -11.76
N GLY A 39 13.55 8.19 -11.75
CA GLY A 39 14.11 6.92 -11.28
C GLY A 39 13.73 6.60 -9.84
N MET A 40 13.80 7.60 -8.95
CA MET A 40 13.37 7.47 -7.55
C MET A 40 11.88 7.16 -7.43
N SER A 41 11.04 7.81 -8.22
CA SER A 41 9.59 7.56 -8.24
C SER A 41 9.25 6.14 -8.71
N ILE A 42 9.93 5.66 -9.76
CA ILE A 42 9.75 4.27 -10.25
C ILE A 42 10.19 3.27 -9.18
N PHE A 43 11.33 3.49 -8.53
CA PHE A 43 11.86 2.65 -7.48
C PHE A 43 10.89 2.56 -6.29
N GLN A 44 10.38 3.71 -5.82
CA GLN A 44 9.41 3.80 -4.73
C GLN A 44 8.11 3.06 -5.07
N THR A 45 7.57 3.25 -6.27
CA THR A 45 6.36 2.57 -6.73
C THR A 45 6.56 1.06 -6.78
N ALA A 46 7.71 0.59 -7.26
CA ALA A 46 8.02 -0.83 -7.32
C ALA A 46 8.07 -1.49 -5.93
N ILE A 47 8.65 -0.80 -4.94
CA ILE A 47 8.67 -1.27 -3.55
C ILE A 47 7.25 -1.40 -2.99
N ILE A 48 6.41 -0.39 -3.22
CA ILE A 48 5.01 -0.40 -2.74
C ILE A 48 4.25 -1.57 -3.36
N LEU A 49 4.37 -1.76 -4.68
CA LEU A 49 3.74 -2.88 -5.39
C LEU A 49 4.23 -4.24 -4.87
N PHE A 50 5.52 -4.35 -4.57
CA PHE A 50 6.10 -5.55 -3.99
C PHE A 50 5.49 -5.86 -2.61
N TYR A 51 5.40 -4.88 -1.71
CA TYR A 51 4.79 -5.08 -0.40
C TYR A 51 3.30 -5.41 -0.48
N VAL A 52 2.56 -4.74 -1.36
CA VAL A 52 1.13 -5.04 -1.60
C VAL A 52 0.97 -6.47 -2.10
N SER A 53 1.82 -6.91 -3.01
CA SER A 53 1.78 -8.27 -3.56
C SER A 53 2.04 -9.36 -2.51
N ILE A 54 2.90 -9.10 -1.52
CA ILE A 54 3.14 -10.03 -0.40
C ILE A 54 1.92 -10.09 0.53
N GLY A 55 1.23 -8.97 0.72
CA GLY A 55 0.11 -8.85 1.65
C GLY A 55 -1.24 -9.37 1.11
N VAL A 56 -1.32 -9.72 -0.16
CA VAL A 56 -2.55 -10.27 -0.76
C VAL A 56 -2.70 -11.73 -0.39
N LYS A 57 -3.85 -12.09 0.20
CA LYS A 57 -4.27 -13.46 0.48
C LYS A 57 -5.32 -13.86 -0.54
N GLU A 58 -5.10 -14.96 -1.26
CA GLU A 58 -6.06 -15.46 -2.25
C GLU A 58 -7.35 -15.93 -1.58
N GLY A 59 -8.50 -15.52 -2.14
CA GLY A 59 -9.81 -15.93 -1.66
C GLY A 59 -10.31 -15.22 -0.40
N ALA A 60 -9.55 -14.29 0.18
CA ALA A 60 -9.95 -13.55 1.35
C ALA A 60 -10.57 -12.19 0.99
N THR A 61 -11.60 -11.78 1.73
CA THR A 61 -12.28 -10.49 1.58
C THR A 61 -11.78 -9.47 2.59
N ILE A 62 -12.13 -8.20 2.36
CA ILE A 62 -11.94 -7.14 3.36
C ILE A 62 -12.85 -7.47 4.56
N PRO A 63 -12.42 -7.22 5.82
CA PRO A 63 -13.22 -7.48 7.01
C PRO A 63 -14.43 -6.51 7.07
N ILE A 64 -15.45 -6.80 6.30
CA ILE A 64 -16.75 -6.15 6.33
C ILE A 64 -17.74 -7.22 6.79
N LEU A 65 -18.41 -6.96 7.91
CA LEU A 65 -19.52 -7.79 8.36
C LEU A 65 -20.68 -7.60 7.37
N TYR A 66 -21.05 -8.67 6.69
CA TYR A 66 -22.22 -8.64 5.84
C TYR A 66 -23.50 -8.52 6.69
N HIS A 67 -24.51 -7.88 6.14
CA HIS A 67 -25.81 -7.65 6.81
C HIS A 67 -26.42 -8.92 7.39
N ASP A 68 -26.27 -10.03 6.71
CA ASP A 68 -26.75 -11.35 7.14
C ASP A 68 -26.03 -11.85 8.42
N GLN A 69 -24.76 -11.52 8.58
CA GLN A 69 -23.98 -11.87 9.77
C GLN A 69 -24.34 -10.98 10.97
N VAL A 70 -24.74 -9.73 10.70
CA VAL A 70 -25.21 -8.81 11.74
C VAL A 70 -26.58 -9.22 12.26
N HIS A 71 -27.49 -9.70 11.39
CA HIS A 71 -28.81 -10.18 11.80
C HIS A 71 -28.75 -11.50 12.57
N ALA A 72 -27.80 -12.36 12.29
CA ALA A 72 -27.55 -13.56 13.09
C ALA A 72 -27.07 -13.22 14.52
N ALA A 73 -26.42 -12.07 14.70
CA ALA A 73 -25.96 -11.59 16.00
C ALA A 73 -27.07 -10.89 16.82
N HIS A 74 -28.05 -10.30 16.15
CA HIS A 74 -29.25 -9.74 16.77
C HIS A 74 -30.38 -10.72 16.53
N GLY A 75 -30.48 -11.76 17.40
CA GLY A 75 -31.51 -12.77 17.33
C GLY A 75 -32.87 -12.14 17.09
N ASP A 76 -33.61 -12.75 16.16
CA ASP A 76 -35.00 -12.51 15.79
C ASP A 76 -35.83 -12.05 16.98
N HIS A 77 -36.12 -10.76 17.06
CA HIS A 77 -37.19 -10.24 17.88
C HIS A 77 -38.49 -10.43 17.14
N GLY A 78 -38.94 -11.69 17.07
CA GLY A 78 -40.29 -12.03 16.77
C GLY A 78 -41.20 -11.28 17.76
N GLU A 79 -42.28 -10.72 17.24
CA GLU A 79 -43.34 -9.97 17.91
C GLU A 79 -43.71 -10.61 19.26
N ALA A 80 -43.40 -9.90 20.35
CA ALA A 80 -43.79 -10.33 21.68
C ALA A 80 -45.22 -9.94 21.95
N ASP A 81 -46.08 -10.95 21.98
CA ASP A 81 -47.39 -10.91 22.65
C ASP A 81 -47.18 -10.71 24.15
N THR A 82 -47.94 -9.80 24.72
CA THR A 82 -47.89 -9.37 26.10
C THR A 82 -48.45 -10.43 27.06
N SER A 83 -47.63 -11.00 27.95
CA SER A 83 -48.11 -11.49 29.26
C SER A 83 -47.02 -11.46 30.31
N HIS A 84 -47.38 -10.95 31.50
CA HIS A 84 -46.64 -10.75 32.74
C HIS A 84 -45.96 -12.03 33.26
N GLY A 85 -44.72 -11.88 33.81
CA GLY A 85 -44.18 -12.88 34.75
C GLY A 85 -42.66 -12.76 34.99
N GLU A 86 -42.31 -12.21 36.17
CA GLU A 86 -41.19 -12.48 37.07
C GLU A 86 -39.76 -12.72 36.58
N HIS A 87 -38.85 -11.97 37.21
CA HIS A 87 -37.43 -12.10 37.42
C HIS A 87 -36.75 -13.41 36.96
N GLY A 88 -35.96 -13.32 35.88
CA GLY A 88 -34.99 -14.29 35.49
C GLY A 88 -33.74 -13.56 35.00
N ALA A 89 -32.57 -13.97 35.51
CA ALA A 89 -31.26 -13.44 35.16
C ALA A 89 -31.10 -13.32 33.64
N VAL A 90 -30.66 -12.15 33.20
CA VAL A 90 -30.27 -11.90 31.81
C VAL A 90 -28.96 -12.66 31.59
N GLU A 91 -29.05 -13.92 31.19
CA GLU A 91 -27.97 -14.59 30.50
C GLU A 91 -27.83 -13.89 29.15
N SER A 92 -26.78 -13.09 29.03
CA SER A 92 -26.33 -12.58 27.75
C SER A 92 -25.88 -13.78 26.90
N HIS A 93 -26.79 -14.32 26.08
CA HIS A 93 -26.40 -15.14 24.96
C HIS A 93 -25.58 -14.24 24.03
N GLU A 94 -24.28 -14.17 24.25
CA GLU A 94 -23.34 -13.79 23.21
C GLU A 94 -23.58 -14.77 22.06
N ALA A 95 -24.27 -14.34 21.03
CA ALA A 95 -24.37 -15.09 19.79
C ALA A 95 -22.95 -15.27 19.30
N ASP A 96 -22.47 -16.49 19.38
CA ASP A 96 -21.11 -16.89 19.01
C ASP A 96 -21.01 -16.74 17.48
N ILE A 97 -20.69 -15.51 17.04
CA ILE A 97 -20.46 -15.21 15.63
C ILE A 97 -19.17 -15.94 15.28
N HIS A 98 -19.30 -17.11 14.70
CA HIS A 98 -18.17 -17.90 14.25
C HIS A 98 -17.47 -17.20 13.07
N ILE A 99 -16.73 -16.16 13.37
CA ILE A 99 -15.90 -15.44 12.40
C ILE A 99 -14.67 -16.32 12.15
N ASN A 100 -14.60 -16.90 10.97
CA ASN A 100 -13.40 -17.62 10.56
C ASN A 100 -12.33 -16.59 10.13
N PRO A 101 -11.23 -16.44 10.88
CA PRO A 101 -10.19 -15.46 10.56
C PRO A 101 -9.50 -15.75 9.22
N ASP A 102 -9.65 -16.97 8.69
CA ASP A 102 -9.07 -17.35 7.41
C ASP A 102 -9.78 -16.74 6.19
N ASP A 103 -11.03 -16.30 6.36
CA ASP A 103 -11.83 -15.70 5.30
C ASP A 103 -11.53 -14.20 5.09
N PHE A 104 -10.73 -13.61 5.98
CA PHE A 104 -10.43 -12.18 5.96
C PHE A 104 -8.98 -11.88 5.64
N THR A 105 -8.79 -10.86 4.79
CA THR A 105 -7.48 -10.26 4.50
C THR A 105 -7.12 -9.22 5.55
N ASN A 106 -5.84 -9.12 5.91
CA ASN A 106 -5.38 -8.07 6.81
C ASN A 106 -5.58 -6.68 6.16
N PRO A 107 -6.41 -5.78 6.72
CA PRO A 107 -6.67 -4.46 6.17
C PRO A 107 -5.45 -3.52 6.19
N LEU A 108 -4.41 -3.87 6.94
CA LEU A 108 -3.19 -3.08 7.07
C LEU A 108 -2.53 -2.78 5.72
N VAL A 109 -2.54 -3.74 4.80
CA VAL A 109 -1.94 -3.57 3.46
C VAL A 109 -2.64 -2.47 2.67
N HIS A 110 -3.97 -2.39 2.73
CA HIS A 110 -4.76 -1.36 2.05
C HIS A 110 -4.51 0.04 2.63
N VAL A 111 -4.42 0.14 3.96
CA VAL A 111 -4.10 1.40 4.64
C VAL A 111 -2.67 1.86 4.31
N LEU A 112 -1.71 0.94 4.30
CA LEU A 112 -0.33 1.23 3.89
C LEU A 112 -0.25 1.71 2.44
N MET A 113 -1.02 1.12 1.53
CA MET A 113 -1.06 1.54 0.13
C MET A 113 -1.56 2.98 -0.01
N LEU A 114 -2.63 3.34 0.70
CA LEU A 114 -3.15 4.71 0.69
C LEU A 114 -2.11 5.72 1.21
N THR A 115 -1.48 5.41 2.34
CA THR A 115 -0.41 6.24 2.92
C THR A 115 0.78 6.35 1.97
N ALA A 116 1.19 5.26 1.34
CA ALA A 116 2.31 5.22 0.41
C ALA A 116 2.09 6.07 -0.84
N ILE A 117 0.85 6.13 -1.38
CA ILE A 117 0.50 7.02 -2.49
C ILE A 117 0.69 8.49 -2.09
N VAL A 118 0.19 8.88 -0.92
CA VAL A 118 0.33 10.26 -0.42
C VAL A 118 1.79 10.64 -0.22
N VAL A 119 2.58 9.77 0.40
CA VAL A 119 4.02 9.98 0.61
C VAL A 119 4.75 10.05 -0.73
N GLY A 120 4.42 9.20 -1.69
CA GLY A 120 5.02 9.20 -3.02
C GLY A 120 4.83 10.51 -3.77
N VAL A 121 3.61 11.03 -3.78
CA VAL A 121 3.29 12.32 -4.42
C VAL A 121 3.97 13.47 -3.68
N SER A 122 3.98 13.46 -2.36
CA SER A 122 4.61 14.51 -1.55
C SER A 122 6.11 14.57 -1.73
N THR A 123 6.81 13.43 -1.71
CA THR A 123 8.26 13.37 -1.92
C THR A 123 8.65 13.80 -3.33
N LEU A 124 7.88 13.42 -4.35
CA LEU A 124 8.10 13.86 -5.72
C LEU A 124 7.89 15.38 -5.85
N GLY A 125 6.83 15.92 -5.24
CA GLY A 125 6.54 17.36 -5.24
C GLY A 125 7.66 18.17 -4.59
N VAL A 126 8.14 17.76 -3.42
CA VAL A 126 9.29 18.39 -2.74
C VAL A 126 10.55 18.26 -3.58
N GLY A 127 10.84 17.10 -4.15
CA GLY A 127 11.99 16.89 -5.03
C GLY A 127 11.98 17.80 -6.25
N LEU A 128 10.82 17.98 -6.90
CA LEU A 128 10.66 18.92 -8.03
C LEU A 128 10.85 20.38 -7.59
N ALA A 129 10.33 20.77 -6.43
CA ALA A 129 10.52 22.12 -5.89
C ALA A 129 11.99 22.44 -5.62
N ILE A 130 12.74 21.48 -5.04
CA ILE A 130 14.18 21.61 -4.81
C ILE A 130 14.92 21.71 -6.15
N THR A 131 14.60 20.85 -7.12
CA THR A 131 15.22 20.89 -8.45
C THR A 131 14.97 22.23 -9.15
N GLN A 132 13.76 22.77 -9.04
CA GLN A 132 13.43 24.08 -9.58
C GLN A 132 14.22 25.21 -8.88
N LYS A 133 14.40 25.13 -7.58
CA LYS A 133 15.20 26.08 -6.83
C LYS A 133 16.68 26.03 -7.26
N LEU A 134 17.25 24.84 -7.37
CA LEU A 134 18.62 24.66 -7.86
C LEU A 134 18.80 25.21 -9.27
N HIS A 135 17.85 24.94 -10.16
CA HIS A 135 17.90 25.47 -11.52
C HIS A 135 17.87 27.03 -11.55
N ARG A 136 17.12 27.65 -10.66
CA ARG A 136 17.08 29.13 -10.56
C ARG A 136 18.39 29.72 -10.03
N GLU A 137 19.06 29.03 -9.12
CA GLU A 137 20.31 29.50 -8.49
C GLU A 137 21.54 29.23 -9.37
N PHE A 138 21.61 28.06 -9.99
CA PHE A 138 22.79 27.60 -10.72
C PHE A 138 22.64 27.62 -12.25
N GLY A 139 21.42 27.84 -12.76
CA GLY A 139 21.13 27.88 -14.20
C GLY A 139 21.18 26.51 -14.90
N SER A 140 21.49 25.43 -14.18
CA SER A 140 21.60 24.07 -14.71
C SER A 140 20.75 23.07 -13.94
N ILE A 141 20.44 21.94 -14.59
CA ILE A 141 19.72 20.79 -14.01
C ILE A 141 20.69 19.60 -13.91
N GLU A 142 21.87 19.72 -14.48
CA GLU A 142 22.89 18.68 -14.46
C GLU A 142 23.69 18.72 -13.15
N GLU A 143 23.69 17.60 -12.42
CA GLU A 143 24.36 17.49 -11.12
C GLU A 143 25.85 17.83 -11.20
N HIS A 144 26.52 17.39 -12.26
CA HIS A 144 27.93 17.62 -12.49
C HIS A 144 28.25 19.12 -12.63
N GLU A 145 27.47 19.87 -13.41
CA GLU A 145 27.66 21.31 -13.61
C GLU A 145 27.43 22.09 -12.30
N ILE A 146 26.40 21.73 -11.55
CA ILE A 146 26.10 22.33 -10.25
C ILE A 146 27.27 22.12 -9.28
N LEU A 147 27.82 20.90 -9.23
CA LEU A 147 28.96 20.58 -8.39
C LEU A 147 30.22 21.34 -8.78
N GLU A 148 30.46 21.56 -10.07
CA GLU A 148 31.58 22.39 -10.55
C GLU A 148 31.43 23.86 -10.14
N ILE A 149 30.23 24.42 -10.25
CA ILE A 149 29.94 25.80 -9.82
C ILE A 149 30.19 25.94 -8.31
N ILE A 150 29.72 25.00 -7.51
CA ILE A 150 29.93 25.02 -6.06
C ILE A 150 31.42 24.91 -5.71
N LYS A 151 32.18 24.04 -6.40
CA LYS A 151 33.61 23.86 -6.18
C LYS A 151 34.43 25.08 -6.63
N SER A 152 33.99 25.80 -7.66
CA SER A 152 34.67 27.01 -8.15
C SER A 152 34.41 28.23 -7.27
N GLY A 153 33.55 28.14 -6.27
CA GLY A 153 33.32 29.21 -5.29
C GLY A 153 32.57 30.44 -5.85
N LYS A 154 31.85 30.27 -6.95
CA LYS A 154 31.02 31.32 -7.55
C LYS A 154 29.57 31.22 -7.11
#